data_207769e88da1f172feb0b276e7065358
#
_entry.id   207769e88da1f172feb0b276e7065358
#
_cell.length_a   1.000
_cell.length_b   1.000
_cell.length_c   1.000
_cell.angle_alpha   90.00
_cell.angle_beta   90.00
_cell.angle_gamma   90.00
#
_symmetry.space_group_name_H-M   'P 1'
#
loop_
_entity.id
_entity.type
_entity.pdbx_description
1 polymer ?
#
loop_
_entity_poly.entity_id
_entity_poly.type
_entity_poly.pdbx_seq_one_letter_code
_entity_poly.pdbx_strand_id
1 'polypeptide(L)'
;MELEEYKELVSTYTKDPDVSKKTWAVSSKLCMLFVEFRHMDIIKHNLNNICNVYGGGEAALVILYSGDNEDIIMETTKDWKNVIYRKMFDTNVTVKEYDRIFTSYDFWDSLSEFDYVLTNSWDSYIFKKIPDKFYKYDIVGGPCGHFFVPFEGRLMNICSNVCKCPRCLEYNHHFKESNFKDAPIKWILLNGGFFLRKVESAKNLCKIKQWSGEPDDVFFAVSDLTRPSKDEAREFGIQDYKYDGRPVGCHQLWIKHEREYVEKLFI
;
A
#
# COMPACT_ATOMS: atom_id res chain seq x y z
N MET A 1 6.57 -18.22 -5.99
CA MET A 1 7.84 -18.03 -5.27
C MET A 1 7.55 -18.11 -3.79
N GLU A 2 8.41 -18.73 -3.02
CA GLU A 2 8.24 -18.80 -1.57
C GLU A 2 8.61 -17.46 -0.91
N LEU A 3 8.07 -17.21 0.30
CA LEU A 3 8.32 -15.96 1.03
C LEU A 3 9.81 -15.72 1.32
N GLU A 4 10.54 -16.76 1.72
CA GLU A 4 11.96 -16.64 2.05
C GLU A 4 12.80 -16.31 0.80
N GLU A 5 12.48 -16.87 -0.35
CA GLU A 5 13.11 -16.51 -1.62
C GLU A 5 12.85 -15.04 -1.99
N TYR A 6 11.65 -14.52 -1.70
CA TYR A 6 11.33 -13.11 -1.90
C TYR A 6 12.13 -12.20 -0.97
N LYS A 7 12.26 -12.56 0.31
CA LYS A 7 13.07 -11.82 1.27
C LYS A 7 14.55 -11.77 0.87
N GLU A 8 15.09 -12.89 0.40
CA GLU A 8 16.46 -12.96 -0.13
C GLU A 8 16.63 -12.02 -1.34
N LEU A 9 15.67 -12.03 -2.26
CA LEU A 9 15.68 -11.14 -3.42
C LEU A 9 15.67 -9.65 -2.99
N VAL A 10 14.76 -9.28 -2.08
CA VAL A 10 14.69 -7.91 -1.53
C VAL A 10 16.02 -7.53 -0.88
N SER A 11 16.60 -8.40 -0.07
CA SER A 11 17.89 -8.13 0.61
C SER A 11 19.05 -7.96 -0.37
N THR A 12 19.07 -8.76 -1.44
CA THR A 12 20.12 -8.73 -2.47
C THR A 12 20.08 -7.42 -3.27
N TYR A 13 18.91 -6.94 -3.60
CA TYR A 13 18.74 -5.73 -4.44
C TYR A 13 18.59 -4.43 -3.64
N THR A 14 18.47 -4.50 -2.30
CA THR A 14 18.37 -3.32 -1.46
C THR A 14 19.72 -3.02 -0.80
N LYS A 15 20.42 -2.03 -1.30
CA LYS A 15 21.66 -1.53 -0.72
C LYS A 15 21.37 -0.63 0.49
N ASP A 16 22.35 -0.54 1.41
CA ASP A 16 22.30 0.48 2.45
C ASP A 16 22.31 1.87 1.78
N PRO A 17 21.47 2.81 2.24
CA PRO A 17 21.41 4.13 1.63
C PRO A 17 22.66 4.95 1.92
N ASP A 18 23.09 5.73 0.94
CA ASP A 18 24.13 6.72 1.12
C ASP A 18 23.76 7.74 2.20
N VAL A 19 24.78 8.33 2.87
CA VAL A 19 24.57 9.33 3.92
C VAL A 19 23.72 10.50 3.44
N SER A 20 23.90 10.94 2.19
CA SER A 20 23.11 12.01 1.58
C SER A 20 21.61 11.71 1.47
N LYS A 21 21.25 10.41 1.43
CA LYS A 21 19.87 9.95 1.38
C LYS A 21 19.20 9.87 2.76
N LYS A 22 19.97 9.79 3.84
CA LYS A 22 19.48 9.61 5.21
C LYS A 22 18.89 10.88 5.85
N THR A 23 18.47 11.85 5.03
CA THR A 23 17.82 13.08 5.49
C THR A 23 16.46 13.21 4.83
N TRP A 24 15.43 13.45 5.63
CA TRP A 24 14.05 13.58 5.18
C TRP A 24 13.61 15.04 5.19
N ALA A 25 12.62 15.39 4.41
CA ALA A 25 12.07 16.72 4.40
C ALA A 25 11.34 17.01 5.73
N VAL A 26 11.54 18.22 6.27
CA VAL A 26 10.77 18.71 7.43
C VAL A 26 9.34 19.06 7.02
N SER A 27 9.16 19.55 5.78
CA SER A 27 7.85 19.76 5.17
C SER A 27 7.91 19.31 3.69
N SER A 28 6.89 18.63 3.22
CA SER A 28 6.81 18.13 1.85
C SER A 28 5.34 17.92 1.48
N LYS A 29 5.05 17.95 0.17
CA LYS A 29 3.73 17.53 -0.31
C LYS A 29 3.49 16.04 -0.17
N LEU A 30 4.55 15.22 -0.21
CA LEU A 30 4.50 13.77 -0.11
C LEU A 30 5.06 13.30 1.23
N CYS A 31 4.29 12.49 1.92
CA CYS A 31 4.72 11.71 3.06
C CYS A 31 4.87 10.23 2.67
N MET A 32 6.03 9.67 2.92
CA MET A 32 6.25 8.23 2.94
C MET A 32 5.79 7.72 4.30
N LEU A 33 4.77 6.88 4.33
CA LEU A 33 4.23 6.29 5.55
C LEU A 33 4.60 4.82 5.61
N PHE A 34 5.58 4.47 6.41
CA PHE A 34 5.90 3.08 6.70
C PHE A 34 5.07 2.59 7.88
N VAL A 35 4.39 1.45 7.72
CA VAL A 35 3.49 0.90 8.75
C VAL A 35 3.78 -0.58 8.94
N GLU A 36 4.31 -0.93 10.10
CA GLU A 36 4.51 -2.31 10.52
C GLU A 36 4.54 -2.39 12.04
N PHE A 37 3.91 -3.43 12.59
CA PHE A 37 3.81 -3.64 14.04
C PHE A 37 4.44 -4.96 14.49
N ARG A 38 4.85 -5.84 13.58
CA ARG A 38 5.51 -7.12 13.84
C ARG A 38 7.01 -6.95 13.78
N HIS A 39 7.75 -7.71 14.59
CA HIS A 39 9.19 -7.83 14.43
C HIS A 39 9.51 -8.72 13.22
N MET A 40 10.21 -8.17 12.24
CA MET A 40 10.59 -8.88 11.00
C MET A 40 11.90 -8.33 10.45
N ASP A 41 12.88 -9.18 10.17
CA ASP A 41 14.21 -8.78 9.68
C ASP A 41 14.18 -8.00 8.37
N ILE A 42 13.17 -8.27 7.52
CA ILE A 42 12.99 -7.59 6.24
C ILE A 42 12.69 -6.09 6.38
N ILE A 43 12.23 -5.61 7.56
CA ILE A 43 11.95 -4.20 7.83
C ILE A 43 13.13 -3.31 7.46
N LYS A 44 14.36 -3.73 7.82
CA LYS A 44 15.58 -3.00 7.48
C LYS A 44 15.68 -2.76 5.97
N HIS A 45 15.45 -3.77 5.17
CA HIS A 45 15.55 -3.68 3.71
C HIS A 45 14.44 -2.80 3.12
N ASN A 46 13.21 -2.89 3.63
CA ASN A 46 12.10 -2.04 3.18
C ASN A 46 12.36 -0.56 3.51
N LEU A 47 12.81 -0.24 4.71
CA LEU A 47 13.17 1.13 5.10
C LEU A 47 14.32 1.65 4.23
N ASN A 48 15.38 0.86 4.01
CA ASN A 48 16.47 1.21 3.12
C ASN A 48 16.01 1.43 1.68
N ASN A 49 15.08 0.62 1.17
CA ASN A 49 14.47 0.81 -0.15
C ASN A 49 13.74 2.15 -0.24
N ILE A 50 12.89 2.49 0.73
CA ILE A 50 12.20 3.78 0.80
C ILE A 50 13.21 4.93 0.81
N CYS A 51 14.27 4.82 1.63
CA CYS A 51 15.31 5.82 1.75
C CYS A 51 16.11 6.01 0.44
N ASN A 52 16.44 4.94 -0.25
CA ASN A 52 17.15 4.99 -1.54
C ASN A 52 16.34 5.72 -2.61
N VAL A 53 15.02 5.57 -2.62
CA VAL A 53 14.15 6.18 -3.64
C VAL A 53 13.76 7.62 -3.28
N TYR A 54 13.41 7.89 -2.01
CA TYR A 54 12.80 9.16 -1.59
C TYR A 54 13.60 9.98 -0.57
N GLY A 55 14.68 9.43 -0.04
CA GLY A 55 15.56 10.16 0.87
C GLY A 55 16.30 11.32 0.21
N GLY A 56 17.00 12.13 0.99
CA GLY A 56 17.70 13.33 0.52
C GLY A 56 16.81 14.58 0.49
N GLY A 57 15.77 14.61 1.34
CA GLY A 57 14.90 15.76 1.50
C GLY A 57 13.77 15.89 0.46
N GLU A 58 13.50 14.83 -0.32
CA GLU A 58 12.46 14.85 -1.36
C GLU A 58 11.05 14.60 -0.81
N ALA A 59 10.94 13.78 0.23
CA ALA A 59 9.69 13.48 0.91
C ALA A 59 9.87 13.52 2.43
N ALA A 60 8.78 13.66 3.17
CA ALA A 60 8.77 13.40 4.61
C ALA A 60 8.67 11.88 4.86
N LEU A 61 9.12 11.41 6.01
CA LEU A 61 8.96 10.03 6.46
C LEU A 61 8.28 9.98 7.82
N VAL A 62 7.16 9.28 7.86
CA VAL A 62 6.47 8.89 9.09
C VAL A 62 6.55 7.39 9.24
N ILE A 63 6.94 6.90 10.41
CA ILE A 63 7.01 5.48 10.74
C ILE A 63 6.03 5.19 11.86
N LEU A 64 5.01 4.34 11.58
CA LEU A 64 4.13 3.78 12.59
C LEU A 64 4.65 2.42 13.02
N TYR A 65 4.82 2.23 14.32
CA TYR A 65 5.44 1.02 14.86
C TYR A 65 4.83 0.62 16.22
N SER A 66 5.19 -0.56 16.70
CA SER A 66 4.85 -1.06 18.04
C SER A 66 6.10 -1.30 18.88
N GLY A 67 5.91 -1.65 20.16
CA GLY A 67 7.00 -2.09 21.01
C GLY A 67 7.70 -3.36 20.50
N ASP A 68 6.99 -4.23 19.79
CA ASP A 68 7.55 -5.49 19.27
C ASP A 68 8.63 -5.28 18.20
N ASN A 69 8.62 -4.16 17.46
CA ASN A 69 9.58 -3.88 16.39
C ASN A 69 10.35 -2.56 16.54
N GLU A 70 10.25 -1.94 17.72
CA GLU A 70 10.92 -0.66 18.01
C GLU A 70 12.44 -0.75 17.83
N ASP A 71 13.05 -1.83 18.29
CA ASP A 71 14.50 -2.06 18.24
C ASP A 71 15.05 -2.09 16.81
N ILE A 72 14.44 -2.87 15.93
CA ILE A 72 14.88 -2.97 14.52
C ILE A 72 14.66 -1.66 13.76
N ILE A 73 13.58 -0.92 14.05
CA ILE A 73 13.31 0.37 13.44
C ILE A 73 14.35 1.39 13.90
N MET A 74 14.57 1.52 15.21
CA MET A 74 15.51 2.49 15.77
C MET A 74 16.96 2.19 15.34
N GLU A 75 17.36 0.91 15.33
CA GLU A 75 18.70 0.53 14.86
C GLU A 75 18.87 0.83 13.36
N THR A 76 17.87 0.54 12.53
CA THR A 76 17.94 0.79 11.08
C THR A 76 18.04 2.29 10.77
N THR A 77 17.36 3.12 11.53
CA THR A 77 17.20 4.54 11.23
C THR A 77 18.01 5.45 12.16
N LYS A 78 18.92 4.90 12.98
CA LYS A 78 19.70 5.64 13.99
C LYS A 78 20.44 6.88 13.47
N ASP A 79 20.93 6.80 12.22
CA ASP A 79 21.67 7.89 11.58
C ASP A 79 20.79 8.75 10.65
N TRP A 80 19.48 8.51 10.63
CA TRP A 80 18.57 9.26 9.76
C TRP A 80 18.10 10.55 10.44
N LYS A 81 17.92 11.60 9.66
CA LYS A 81 17.49 12.91 10.14
C LYS A 81 16.05 13.23 9.72
N ASN A 82 15.32 13.89 10.60
CA ASN A 82 13.95 14.39 10.36
C ASN A 82 12.94 13.26 10.09
N VAL A 83 13.11 12.09 10.70
CA VAL A 83 12.12 11.02 10.70
C VAL A 83 11.09 11.29 11.79
N ILE A 84 9.82 11.13 11.46
CA ILE A 84 8.71 11.25 12.43
C ILE A 84 8.33 9.86 12.91
N TYR A 85 8.61 9.56 14.17
CA TYR A 85 8.30 8.27 14.79
C TYR A 85 6.99 8.37 15.58
N ARG A 86 6.10 7.39 15.35
CA ARG A 86 4.83 7.27 16.07
C ARG A 86 4.66 5.85 16.58
N LYS A 87 4.94 5.63 17.86
CA LYS A 87 4.62 4.37 18.54
C LYS A 87 3.11 4.32 18.76
N MET A 88 2.43 3.44 18.06
CA MET A 88 0.98 3.34 18.10
C MET A 88 0.49 2.35 19.15
N PHE A 89 1.28 1.29 19.41
CA PHE A 89 0.90 0.18 20.28
C PHE A 89 2.14 -0.37 21.02
N ASP A 90 1.92 -1.07 22.11
CA ASP A 90 3.01 -1.76 22.82
C ASP A 90 3.39 -3.09 22.18
N THR A 91 2.44 -3.75 21.53
CA THR A 91 2.63 -5.05 20.84
C THR A 91 2.01 -5.00 19.44
N ASN A 92 2.19 -6.10 18.68
CA ASN A 92 1.53 -6.27 17.39
C ASN A 92 0.00 -6.17 17.50
N VAL A 93 -0.62 -5.75 16.42
CA VAL A 93 -2.06 -5.46 16.33
C VAL A 93 -2.80 -6.51 15.50
N THR A 94 -4.09 -6.62 15.75
CA THR A 94 -5.00 -7.35 14.86
C THR A 94 -5.21 -6.60 13.55
N VAL A 95 -5.60 -7.30 12.48
CA VAL A 95 -5.98 -6.67 11.20
C VAL A 95 -7.05 -5.59 11.40
N LYS A 96 -8.01 -5.83 12.30
CA LYS A 96 -9.09 -4.88 12.58
C LYS A 96 -8.60 -3.59 13.25
N GLU A 97 -7.62 -3.67 14.12
CA GLU A 97 -6.98 -2.50 14.73
C GLU A 97 -6.16 -1.73 13.68
N TYR A 98 -5.45 -2.45 12.80
CA TYR A 98 -4.76 -1.86 11.67
C TYR A 98 -5.73 -1.09 10.75
N ASP A 99 -6.83 -1.72 10.31
CA ASP A 99 -7.83 -1.09 9.46
C ASP A 99 -8.44 0.16 10.11
N ARG A 100 -8.63 0.15 11.44
CA ARG A 100 -9.17 1.27 12.19
C ARG A 100 -8.28 2.50 12.15
N ILE A 101 -6.95 2.35 12.05
CA ILE A 101 -6.04 3.49 11.90
C ILE A 101 -6.42 4.27 10.65
N PHE A 102 -6.48 3.59 9.49
CA PHE A 102 -6.69 4.22 8.19
C PHE A 102 -8.13 4.70 7.96
N THR A 103 -9.09 4.18 8.70
CA THR A 103 -10.49 4.61 8.63
C THR A 103 -10.86 5.67 9.67
N SER A 104 -9.87 6.21 10.40
CA SER A 104 -10.02 7.26 11.41
C SER A 104 -9.82 8.66 10.82
N TYR A 105 -10.75 9.57 11.11
CA TYR A 105 -10.60 10.99 10.80
C TYR A 105 -9.36 11.59 11.47
N ASP A 106 -9.18 11.33 12.77
CA ASP A 106 -8.09 11.92 13.58
C ASP A 106 -6.71 11.52 13.06
N PHE A 107 -6.59 10.28 12.53
CA PHE A 107 -5.36 9.83 11.90
C PHE A 107 -5.02 10.68 10.67
N TRP A 108 -5.96 10.88 9.76
CA TRP A 108 -5.74 11.70 8.56
C TRP A 108 -5.59 13.18 8.87
N ASP A 109 -6.30 13.69 9.89
CA ASP A 109 -6.14 15.06 10.35
C ASP A 109 -4.74 15.31 10.91
N SER A 110 -4.16 14.34 11.60
CA SER A 110 -2.77 14.38 12.10
C SER A 110 -1.69 14.40 11.00
N LEU A 111 -2.07 14.16 9.74
CA LEU A 111 -1.22 14.19 8.55
C LEU A 111 -1.58 15.35 7.60
N SER A 112 -2.40 16.32 8.06
CA SER A 112 -2.92 17.42 7.22
C SER A 112 -1.85 18.41 6.71
N GLU A 113 -0.62 18.32 7.19
CA GLU A 113 0.53 19.04 6.64
C GLU A 113 1.01 18.50 5.28
N PHE A 114 0.58 17.29 4.89
CA PHE A 114 0.93 16.65 3.64
C PHE A 114 -0.24 16.67 2.65
N ASP A 115 0.06 16.82 1.35
CA ASP A 115 -0.96 16.69 0.31
C ASP A 115 -1.30 15.21 0.04
N TYR A 116 -0.25 14.35 0.04
CA TYR A 116 -0.34 12.93 -0.27
C TYR A 116 0.45 12.07 0.71
N VAL A 117 -0.07 10.88 0.98
CA VAL A 117 0.59 9.85 1.76
C VAL A 117 0.72 8.58 0.91
N LEU A 118 1.95 8.08 0.74
CA LEU A 118 2.21 6.75 0.20
C LEU A 118 2.41 5.78 1.36
N THR A 119 1.40 4.94 1.61
CA THR A 119 1.50 3.84 2.57
C THR A 119 2.40 2.74 2.01
N ASN A 120 3.27 2.23 2.85
CA ASN A 120 4.21 1.16 2.55
C ASN A 120 4.33 0.23 3.75
N SER A 121 4.38 -1.07 3.53
CA SER A 121 4.50 -2.11 4.56
C SER A 121 5.66 -3.05 4.27
N TRP A 122 5.94 -3.99 5.18
CA TRP A 122 7.05 -4.95 5.05
C TRP A 122 7.02 -5.79 3.77
N ASP A 123 5.85 -5.99 3.19
CA ASP A 123 5.57 -6.81 2.01
C ASP A 123 5.39 -5.98 0.73
N SER A 124 5.82 -4.72 0.78
CA SER A 124 5.84 -3.79 -0.34
C SER A 124 7.27 -3.48 -0.77
N TYR A 125 7.46 -3.09 -2.03
CA TYR A 125 8.74 -2.63 -2.55
C TYR A 125 8.55 -1.51 -3.57
N ILE A 126 9.44 -0.51 -3.55
CA ILE A 126 9.40 0.65 -4.43
C ILE A 126 10.49 0.50 -5.49
N PHE A 127 10.10 0.53 -6.76
CA PHE A 127 11.05 0.43 -7.88
C PHE A 127 11.47 1.79 -8.43
N LYS A 128 10.60 2.80 -8.35
CA LYS A 128 10.86 4.16 -8.84
C LYS A 128 9.95 5.19 -8.16
N LYS A 129 10.24 6.47 -8.36
CA LYS A 129 9.40 7.57 -7.87
C LYS A 129 8.05 7.60 -8.57
N ILE A 130 7.04 8.13 -7.85
CA ILE A 130 5.69 8.32 -8.36
C ILE A 130 5.72 9.36 -9.48
N PRO A 131 5.27 9.02 -10.70
CA PRO A 131 5.07 10.00 -11.77
C PRO A 131 3.95 11.01 -11.44
N ASP A 132 4.10 12.26 -11.87
CA ASP A 132 3.18 13.36 -11.58
C ASP A 132 1.73 13.07 -11.97
N LYS A 133 1.51 12.25 -13.00
CA LYS A 133 0.16 11.88 -13.46
C LYS A 133 -0.72 11.23 -12.39
N PHE A 134 -0.11 10.65 -11.33
CA PHE A 134 -0.87 9.99 -10.26
C PHE A 134 -1.38 10.96 -9.19
N TYR A 135 -0.77 12.15 -9.06
CA TYR A 135 -1.20 13.16 -8.08
C TYR A 135 -2.52 13.87 -8.45
N LYS A 136 -3.14 13.54 -9.58
CA LYS A 136 -4.50 14.01 -9.92
C LYS A 136 -5.62 13.20 -9.26
N TYR A 137 -5.30 12.01 -8.72
CA TYR A 137 -6.27 11.10 -8.12
C TYR A 137 -6.33 11.24 -6.60
N ASP A 138 -7.49 10.92 -6.01
CA ASP A 138 -7.66 10.87 -4.56
C ASP A 138 -7.04 9.60 -3.97
N ILE A 139 -7.11 8.49 -4.73
CA ILE A 139 -6.55 7.20 -4.34
C ILE A 139 -5.89 6.48 -5.52
N VAL A 140 -4.73 5.86 -5.29
CA VAL A 140 -4.01 5.04 -6.26
C VAL A 140 -3.34 3.87 -5.57
N GLY A 141 -3.55 2.66 -6.07
CA GLY A 141 -2.94 1.42 -5.57
C GLY A 141 -2.83 0.37 -6.67
N GLY A 142 -2.16 -0.73 -6.38
CA GLY A 142 -2.13 -1.88 -7.28
C GLY A 142 -3.52 -2.51 -7.40
N PRO A 143 -4.04 -2.78 -8.61
CA PRO A 143 -5.37 -3.35 -8.76
C PRO A 143 -5.40 -4.80 -8.30
N CYS A 144 -6.34 -5.11 -7.42
CA CYS A 144 -6.64 -6.48 -6.99
C CYS A 144 -7.57 -7.18 -7.99
N GLY A 145 -7.56 -8.52 -7.95
CA GLY A 145 -8.48 -9.35 -8.72
C GLY A 145 -9.93 -9.31 -8.22
N HIS A 146 -10.30 -8.30 -7.47
CA HIS A 146 -11.64 -8.10 -6.92
C HIS A 146 -12.20 -6.76 -7.37
N PHE A 147 -13.52 -6.72 -7.53
CA PHE A 147 -14.25 -5.47 -7.71
C PHE A 147 -15.61 -5.55 -7.03
N PHE A 148 -16.18 -4.40 -6.73
CA PHE A 148 -17.48 -4.29 -6.05
C PHE A 148 -18.51 -3.70 -6.99
N VAL A 149 -19.73 -4.23 -6.94
CA VAL A 149 -20.88 -3.71 -7.66
C VAL A 149 -22.08 -3.62 -6.73
N PRO A 150 -22.87 -2.55 -6.80
CA PRO A 150 -24.16 -2.52 -6.14
C PRO A 150 -25.15 -3.42 -6.92
N PHE A 151 -25.74 -4.36 -6.23
CA PHE A 151 -26.73 -5.26 -6.80
C PHE A 151 -27.84 -5.53 -5.78
N GLU A 152 -29.10 -5.28 -6.14
CA GLU A 152 -30.28 -5.47 -5.27
C GLU A 152 -30.15 -4.84 -3.87
N GLY A 153 -29.60 -3.62 -3.79
CA GLY A 153 -29.40 -2.89 -2.54
C GLY A 153 -28.28 -3.43 -1.65
N ARG A 154 -27.46 -4.36 -2.17
CA ARG A 154 -26.28 -4.92 -1.48
C ARG A 154 -25.02 -4.65 -2.28
N LEU A 155 -23.91 -4.61 -1.57
CA LEU A 155 -22.60 -4.56 -2.20
C LEU A 155 -22.09 -5.98 -2.44
N MET A 156 -21.96 -6.35 -3.72
CA MET A 156 -21.45 -7.66 -4.14
C MET A 156 -19.96 -7.58 -4.42
N ASN A 157 -19.17 -8.45 -3.78
CA ASN A 157 -17.77 -8.65 -4.11
C ASN A 157 -17.64 -9.69 -5.22
N ILE A 158 -17.12 -9.29 -6.35
CA ILE A 158 -16.96 -10.13 -7.54
C ILE A 158 -15.47 -10.38 -7.77
N CYS A 159 -15.10 -11.65 -7.91
CA CYS A 159 -13.73 -12.03 -8.25
C CYS A 159 -13.53 -12.05 -9.77
N SER A 160 -12.43 -11.47 -10.21
CA SER A 160 -11.98 -11.64 -11.59
C SER A 160 -11.32 -13.04 -11.77
N ASN A 161 -11.16 -13.45 -13.03
CA ASN A 161 -10.53 -14.73 -13.36
C ASN A 161 -9.05 -14.83 -12.93
N VAL A 162 -8.42 -13.72 -12.57
CA VAL A 162 -7.02 -13.68 -12.09
C VAL A 162 -6.88 -13.81 -10.59
N CYS A 163 -7.97 -13.69 -9.85
CA CYS A 163 -7.95 -13.82 -8.39
C CYS A 163 -7.66 -15.27 -7.98
N LYS A 164 -6.63 -15.45 -7.16
CA LYS A 164 -6.23 -16.75 -6.58
C LYS A 164 -6.43 -16.79 -5.06
N CYS A 165 -7.32 -15.96 -4.52
CA CYS A 165 -7.55 -15.96 -3.08
C CYS A 165 -8.19 -17.29 -2.63
N PRO A 166 -7.96 -17.76 -1.38
CA PRO A 166 -8.52 -19.00 -0.88
C PRO A 166 -10.05 -19.07 -1.03
N ARG A 167 -10.76 -17.96 -0.80
CA ARG A 167 -12.21 -17.89 -1.00
C ARG A 167 -12.65 -18.14 -2.43
N CYS A 168 -11.89 -17.65 -3.42
CA CYS A 168 -12.19 -17.89 -4.83
C CYS A 168 -11.87 -19.32 -5.27
N LEU A 169 -10.92 -19.97 -4.61
CA LEU A 169 -10.57 -21.36 -4.87
C LEU A 169 -11.55 -22.33 -4.18
N GLU A 170 -12.02 -21.98 -2.99
CA GLU A 170 -12.90 -22.81 -2.17
C GLU A 170 -14.38 -22.69 -2.57
N TYR A 171 -14.80 -21.48 -2.88
CA TYR A 171 -16.17 -21.20 -3.34
C TYR A 171 -16.14 -20.97 -4.85
N ASN A 172 -16.64 -21.93 -5.64
CA ASN A 172 -17.01 -21.69 -7.03
C ASN A 172 -17.99 -20.52 -7.07
N HIS A 173 -17.48 -19.29 -7.13
CA HIS A 173 -18.32 -18.11 -7.15
C HIS A 173 -19.24 -18.17 -8.35
N HIS A 174 -20.55 -18.23 -8.11
CA HIS A 174 -21.59 -18.25 -9.13
C HIS A 174 -21.64 -16.97 -9.97
N PHE A 175 -20.93 -15.94 -9.55
CA PHE A 175 -20.87 -14.63 -10.22
C PHE A 175 -19.50 -14.42 -10.85
N LYS A 176 -19.46 -14.49 -12.19
CA LYS A 176 -18.29 -14.14 -12.98
C LYS A 176 -18.33 -12.66 -13.36
N GLU A 177 -17.17 -12.07 -13.61
CA GLU A 177 -17.05 -10.67 -14.10
C GLU A 177 -17.97 -10.40 -15.30
N SER A 178 -18.13 -11.41 -16.18
CA SER A 178 -19.02 -11.33 -17.34
C SER A 178 -20.50 -11.04 -17.02
N ASN A 179 -20.97 -11.40 -15.83
CA ASN A 179 -22.36 -11.17 -15.40
C ASN A 179 -22.62 -9.68 -15.05
N PHE A 180 -21.56 -8.88 -14.89
CA PHE A 180 -21.63 -7.48 -14.45
C PHE A 180 -20.97 -6.52 -15.44
N LYS A 181 -20.84 -6.92 -16.72
CA LYS A 181 -20.22 -6.07 -17.76
C LYS A 181 -20.88 -4.70 -17.86
N ASP A 182 -22.19 -4.69 -17.73
CA ASP A 182 -23.04 -3.50 -17.90
C ASP A 182 -23.43 -2.88 -16.55
N ALA A 183 -22.81 -3.28 -15.45
CA ALA A 183 -23.08 -2.66 -14.15
C ALA A 183 -22.75 -1.16 -14.20
N PRO A 184 -23.69 -0.27 -13.82
CA PRO A 184 -23.54 1.18 -13.96
C PRO A 184 -22.43 1.73 -13.06
N ILE A 185 -22.11 1.04 -11.98
CA ILE A 185 -21.04 1.39 -11.05
C ILE A 185 -20.22 0.14 -10.76
N LYS A 186 -18.90 0.25 -10.97
CA LYS A 186 -17.96 -0.83 -10.70
C LYS A 186 -16.73 -0.24 -10.01
N TRP A 187 -16.55 -0.58 -8.73
CA TRP A 187 -15.38 -0.15 -7.98
C TRP A 187 -14.29 -1.23 -8.02
N ILE A 188 -13.16 -0.89 -8.60
CA ILE A 188 -11.98 -1.76 -8.57
C ILE A 188 -11.35 -1.66 -7.18
N LEU A 189 -11.10 -2.80 -6.55
CA LEU A 189 -10.33 -2.86 -5.33
C LEU A 189 -8.87 -2.53 -5.64
N LEU A 190 -8.33 -1.56 -4.93
CA LEU A 190 -6.92 -1.19 -4.95
C LEU A 190 -6.28 -1.63 -3.64
N ASN A 191 -5.13 -2.26 -3.70
CA ASN A 191 -4.49 -2.83 -2.52
C ASN A 191 -4.03 -1.76 -1.53
N GLY A 192 -4.30 -1.98 -0.23
CA GLY A 192 -3.99 -1.05 0.86
C GLY A 192 -2.51 -1.02 1.29
N GLY A 193 -1.74 -2.09 1.05
CA GLY A 193 -0.35 -2.19 1.53
C GLY A 193 0.66 -1.33 0.75
N PHE A 194 0.37 -1.02 -0.53
CA PHE A 194 1.11 -0.04 -1.33
C PHE A 194 0.12 0.92 -1.97
N PHE A 195 -0.17 2.04 -1.29
CA PHE A 195 -1.34 2.84 -1.59
C PHE A 195 -1.07 4.33 -1.43
N LEU A 196 -1.25 5.11 -2.50
CA LEU A 196 -1.19 6.57 -2.46
C LEU A 196 -2.59 7.12 -2.17
N ARG A 197 -2.70 7.97 -1.15
CA ARG A 197 -3.94 8.66 -0.77
C ARG A 197 -3.71 10.16 -0.68
N LYS A 198 -4.64 10.93 -1.22
CA LYS A 198 -4.71 12.37 -1.00
C LYS A 198 -5.27 12.61 0.40
N VAL A 199 -4.53 13.28 1.26
CA VAL A 199 -4.84 13.43 2.70
C VAL A 199 -6.20 14.06 2.92
N GLU A 200 -6.47 15.18 2.24
CA GLU A 200 -7.74 15.89 2.42
C GLU A 200 -8.96 15.04 1.98
N SER A 201 -8.81 14.27 0.89
CA SER A 201 -9.89 13.39 0.42
C SER A 201 -10.13 12.21 1.37
N ALA A 202 -9.05 11.63 1.91
CA ALA A 202 -9.13 10.56 2.91
C ALA A 202 -9.76 11.05 4.22
N LYS A 203 -9.34 12.22 4.70
CA LYS A 203 -9.90 12.89 5.88
C LYS A 203 -11.40 13.16 5.73
N ASN A 204 -11.80 13.75 4.60
CA ASN A 204 -13.19 14.04 4.31
C ASN A 204 -14.05 12.78 4.22
N LEU A 205 -13.54 11.72 3.59
CA LEU A 205 -14.25 10.44 3.54
C LEU A 205 -14.48 9.88 4.97
N CYS A 206 -13.43 9.84 5.79
CA CYS A 206 -13.53 9.34 7.18
C CYS A 206 -14.46 10.20 8.06
N LYS A 207 -14.64 11.48 7.73
CA LYS A 207 -15.59 12.35 8.44
C LYS A 207 -17.05 12.03 8.12
N ILE A 208 -17.36 11.66 6.86
CA ILE A 208 -18.74 11.46 6.40
C ILE A 208 -19.17 10.00 6.36
N LYS A 209 -18.23 9.05 6.23
CA LYS A 209 -18.51 7.62 6.17
C LYS A 209 -18.06 6.95 7.45
N GLN A 210 -19.03 6.38 8.17
CA GLN A 210 -18.74 5.58 9.36
C GLN A 210 -18.15 4.23 8.95
N TRP A 211 -17.02 3.86 9.55
CA TRP A 211 -16.44 2.53 9.39
C TRP A 211 -17.31 1.45 10.05
N SER A 212 -17.60 0.38 9.33
CA SER A 212 -18.46 -0.72 9.78
C SER A 212 -17.71 -2.03 10.04
N GLY A 213 -16.35 -1.99 9.98
CA GLY A 213 -15.50 -3.15 10.23
C GLY A 213 -14.96 -3.82 8.97
N GLU A 214 -15.19 -3.26 7.79
CA GLU A 214 -14.57 -3.68 6.54
C GLU A 214 -13.06 -3.36 6.51
N PRO A 215 -12.25 -4.10 5.71
CA PRO A 215 -10.85 -3.74 5.45
C PRO A 215 -10.72 -2.29 4.93
N ASP A 216 -9.62 -1.62 5.26
CA ASP A 216 -9.39 -0.22 4.88
C ASP A 216 -9.40 -0.02 3.37
N ASP A 217 -8.83 -0.94 2.61
CA ASP A 217 -8.83 -0.92 1.14
C ASP A 217 -10.25 -1.00 0.55
N VAL A 218 -11.14 -1.79 1.16
CA VAL A 218 -12.58 -1.85 0.80
C VAL A 218 -13.27 -0.55 1.19
N PHE A 219 -13.00 -0.01 2.39
CA PHE A 219 -13.58 1.26 2.84
C PHE A 219 -13.32 2.39 1.83
N PHE A 220 -12.09 2.51 1.34
CA PHE A 220 -11.72 3.50 0.34
C PHE A 220 -12.20 3.13 -1.07
N ALA A 221 -12.15 1.85 -1.45
CA ALA A 221 -12.55 1.42 -2.79
C ALA A 221 -14.04 1.70 -3.07
N VAL A 222 -14.90 1.50 -2.08
CA VAL A 222 -16.35 1.71 -2.21
C VAL A 222 -16.72 3.14 -1.81
N SER A 223 -16.24 4.10 -2.60
CA SER A 223 -16.45 5.54 -2.38
C SER A 223 -16.38 6.29 -3.70
N ASP A 224 -16.82 7.54 -3.71
CA ASP A 224 -16.78 8.42 -4.89
C ASP A 224 -15.41 9.10 -5.08
N LEU A 225 -14.37 8.61 -4.43
CA LEU A 225 -12.99 9.08 -4.62
C LEU A 225 -12.51 8.80 -6.04
N THR A 226 -11.85 9.78 -6.64
CA THR A 226 -11.25 9.64 -7.97
C THR A 226 -10.08 8.67 -7.94
N ARG A 227 -9.99 7.81 -8.94
CA ARG A 227 -8.97 6.76 -9.06
C ARG A 227 -8.59 6.52 -10.52
N PRO A 228 -7.39 5.95 -10.80
CA PRO A 228 -7.00 5.59 -12.14
C PRO A 228 -7.85 4.43 -12.68
N SER A 229 -7.85 4.28 -13.99
CA SER A 229 -8.31 3.04 -14.64
C SER A 229 -7.47 1.85 -14.17
N LYS A 230 -7.97 0.63 -14.36
CA LYS A 230 -7.22 -0.59 -14.02
C LYS A 230 -5.85 -0.64 -14.70
N ASP A 231 -5.78 -0.22 -15.96
CA ASP A 231 -4.53 -0.26 -16.73
C ASP A 231 -3.52 0.79 -16.24
N GLU A 232 -3.98 2.00 -15.91
CA GLU A 232 -3.14 3.01 -15.26
C GLU A 232 -2.69 2.58 -13.86
N ALA A 233 -3.57 1.94 -13.09
CA ALA A 233 -3.28 1.45 -11.75
C ALA A 233 -2.16 0.40 -11.74
N ARG A 234 -2.06 -0.46 -12.78
CA ARG A 234 -0.96 -1.43 -12.94
C ARG A 234 0.41 -0.78 -13.13
N GLU A 235 0.46 0.41 -13.73
CA GLU A 235 1.71 1.18 -13.83
C GLU A 235 2.16 1.72 -12.47
N PHE A 236 1.21 1.97 -11.57
CA PHE A 236 1.50 2.42 -10.22
C PHE A 236 1.94 1.24 -9.34
N GLY A 237 1.14 0.19 -9.29
CA GLY A 237 1.42 -0.92 -8.39
C GLY A 237 1.03 -2.28 -8.96
N ILE A 238 1.87 -3.28 -8.70
CA ILE A 238 1.56 -4.67 -9.00
C ILE A 238 1.01 -5.34 -7.75
N GLN A 239 -0.13 -5.99 -7.91
CA GLN A 239 -0.74 -6.89 -6.94
C GLN A 239 -1.14 -8.18 -7.64
N ASP A 240 -2.33 -8.29 -8.19
CA ASP A 240 -2.84 -9.49 -8.86
C ASP A 240 -2.60 -9.48 -10.38
N TYR A 241 -2.36 -8.31 -10.97
CA TYR A 241 -2.17 -8.14 -12.41
C TYR A 241 -0.73 -7.83 -12.74
N LYS A 242 -0.17 -8.54 -13.72
CA LYS A 242 1.15 -8.24 -14.28
C LYS A 242 1.15 -6.91 -15.06
N TYR A 243 2.30 -6.28 -15.09
CA TYR A 243 2.58 -5.12 -15.92
C TYR A 243 3.90 -5.35 -16.67
N ASP A 244 3.92 -5.09 -17.96
CA ASP A 244 5.09 -5.37 -18.81
C ASP A 244 6.24 -4.37 -18.62
N GLY A 245 5.93 -3.19 -18.07
CA GLY A 245 6.90 -2.17 -17.71
C GLY A 245 7.37 -2.30 -16.25
N ARG A 246 8.19 -1.32 -15.81
CA ARG A 246 8.58 -1.19 -14.39
C ARG A 246 7.55 -0.34 -13.65
N PRO A 247 6.79 -0.88 -12.68
CA PRO A 247 5.81 -0.13 -11.91
C PRO A 247 6.48 0.84 -10.94
N VAL A 248 5.69 1.67 -10.25
CA VAL A 248 6.20 2.47 -9.12
C VAL A 248 6.59 1.56 -7.96
N GLY A 249 5.75 0.59 -7.65
CA GLY A 249 6.01 -0.38 -6.61
C GLY A 249 5.14 -1.62 -6.69
N CYS A 250 5.15 -2.41 -5.63
CA CYS A 250 4.40 -3.65 -5.55
C CYS A 250 3.99 -3.98 -4.12
N HIS A 251 3.10 -4.96 -4.00
CA HIS A 251 2.73 -5.56 -2.73
C HIS A 251 2.53 -7.07 -2.91
N GLN A 252 3.09 -7.87 -1.99
CA GLN A 252 2.93 -9.33 -1.93
C GLN A 252 3.18 -10.08 -3.24
N LEU A 253 4.22 -9.68 -3.99
CA LEU A 253 4.52 -10.28 -5.29
C LEU A 253 4.67 -11.80 -5.27
N TRP A 254 5.26 -12.34 -4.19
CA TRP A 254 5.54 -13.79 -4.06
C TRP A 254 4.28 -14.65 -4.02
N ILE A 255 3.14 -14.11 -3.56
CA ILE A 255 1.87 -14.85 -3.46
C ILE A 255 1.24 -15.05 -4.83
N LYS A 256 1.40 -14.07 -5.74
CA LYS A 256 0.59 -13.95 -6.95
C LYS A 256 1.33 -14.26 -8.24
N HIS A 257 2.67 -14.15 -8.21
CA HIS A 257 3.48 -14.19 -9.43
C HIS A 257 4.58 -15.24 -9.34
N GLU A 258 4.93 -15.79 -10.49
CA GLU A 258 6.03 -16.73 -10.63
C GLU A 258 7.38 -16.01 -10.45
N ARG A 259 8.37 -16.75 -10.00
CA ARG A 259 9.71 -16.28 -9.66
C ARG A 259 10.37 -15.48 -10.80
N GLU A 260 10.34 -16.00 -12.03
CA GLU A 260 10.94 -15.35 -13.20
C GLU A 260 10.39 -13.93 -13.43
N TYR A 261 9.07 -13.74 -13.27
CA TYR A 261 8.46 -12.42 -13.40
C TYR A 261 8.90 -11.47 -12.29
N VAL A 262 8.95 -11.97 -11.04
CA VAL A 262 9.35 -11.16 -9.89
C VAL A 262 10.81 -10.72 -10.01
N GLU A 263 11.73 -11.65 -10.31
CA GLU A 263 13.16 -11.36 -10.49
C GLU A 263 13.39 -10.28 -11.56
N LYS A 264 12.67 -10.33 -12.67
CA LYS A 264 12.76 -9.33 -13.76
C LYS A 264 12.43 -7.91 -13.30
N LEU A 265 11.60 -7.73 -12.27
CA LEU A 265 11.25 -6.41 -11.76
C LEU A 265 12.41 -5.77 -10.96
N PHE A 266 13.27 -6.60 -10.36
CA PHE A 266 14.39 -6.13 -9.55
C PHE A 266 15.64 -5.79 -10.39
N ILE A 267 15.78 -6.39 -11.57
CA ILE A 267 16.89 -6.13 -12.53
C ILE A 267 16.55 -4.91 -13.38
#